data_6416bd39c9d759a8a12b5f8917d97430
#
_entry.id   6416bd39c9d759a8a12b5f8917d97430
#
_cell.length_a   1.000
_cell.length_b   1.000
_cell.length_c   1.000
_cell.angle_alpha   90.00
_cell.angle_beta   90.00
_cell.angle_gamma   90.00
#
_symmetry.space_group_name_H-M   'P 1'
#
loop_
_entity.id
_entity.type
_entity.pdbx_description
1 polymer ?
#
loop_
_entity_poly.entity_id
_entity_poly.type
_entity_poly.pdbx_seq_one_letter_code
_entity_poly.pdbx_strand_id
1 'polypeptide(L)'
;MKKLVTLALAMVLALSATAAKKVTRVSCVGNSITYGYKIPDREVNSYPAQLQKMLGDKFEVGNFGHSGTTLLRHGHNPYYKNPEFQQAIDFKGDIAVIHLGINDTDPRDWPNYRDEFINDYLWLVDQLKIANPECRIILCLLSPIGITHHRFESGTSLWLREIRDEIAHIARLLDVETIDLWDVLQSYDHLMPDALHPNAEGAGLLAKAVYKQITGDYGGLQMPMLYTDSMVLPHGKAFEISGTANALEDVTVSIAGQTQKVVTDLNGKWSVDIQPLKAGGPYTLDIKAKSRSLKYKNVLAGEIWLCSGQSNMEFTLNRSKDAKTDIPKAKDS
;
A
#
# COMPACT_ATOMS: atom_id res chain seq x y z
N MET A 1 -14.98 57.05 -62.22
CA MET A 1 -14.79 56.93 -60.79
C MET A 1 -14.73 55.46 -60.44
N LYS A 2 -13.53 54.92 -60.36
CA LYS A 2 -13.28 53.49 -60.02
C LYS A 2 -12.96 53.43 -58.55
N LYS A 3 -13.80 52.78 -57.73
CA LYS A 3 -13.49 52.52 -56.31
C LYS A 3 -12.59 51.29 -56.22
N LEU A 4 -11.37 51.50 -55.75
CA LEU A 4 -10.48 50.40 -55.28
C LEU A 4 -11.03 49.83 -53.97
N VAL A 5 -11.32 48.56 -53.96
CA VAL A 5 -11.62 47.80 -52.74
C VAL A 5 -10.30 47.12 -52.35
N THR A 6 -9.70 47.60 -51.26
CA THR A 6 -8.49 47.00 -50.67
C THR A 6 -8.95 45.89 -49.73
N LEU A 7 -8.68 44.63 -50.10
CA LEU A 7 -8.95 43.44 -49.27
C LEU A 7 -7.77 43.29 -48.28
N ALA A 8 -8.00 43.60 -47.02
CA ALA A 8 -7.06 43.34 -45.96
C ALA A 8 -7.20 41.86 -45.53
N LEU A 9 -6.19 41.04 -45.90
CA LEU A 9 -6.06 39.64 -45.46
C LEU A 9 -5.51 39.62 -44.04
N ALA A 10 -6.38 39.49 -43.06
CA ALA A 10 -5.97 39.27 -41.68
C ALA A 10 -5.47 37.81 -41.51
N MET A 11 -4.18 37.64 -41.45
CA MET A 11 -3.50 36.38 -41.17
C MET A 11 -3.63 36.12 -39.65
N VAL A 12 -4.62 35.30 -39.26
CA VAL A 12 -4.73 34.79 -37.89
C VAL A 12 -3.68 33.70 -37.71
N LEU A 13 -2.54 34.08 -37.14
CA LEU A 13 -1.57 33.12 -36.60
C LEU A 13 -2.21 32.47 -35.35
N ALA A 14 -2.80 31.30 -35.52
CA ALA A 14 -3.13 30.43 -34.43
C ALA A 14 -1.82 29.90 -33.82
N LEU A 15 -1.31 30.58 -32.79
CA LEU A 15 -0.33 29.97 -31.88
C LEU A 15 -1.04 28.80 -31.18
N SER A 16 -0.84 27.60 -31.71
CA SER A 16 -1.05 26.37 -30.94
C SER A 16 0.02 26.34 -29.87
N ALA A 17 -0.24 26.97 -28.74
CA ALA A 17 0.49 26.70 -27.51
C ALA A 17 0.24 25.24 -27.18
N THR A 18 1.16 24.35 -27.56
CA THR A 18 1.24 23.04 -26.95
C THR A 18 1.47 23.30 -25.48
N ALA A 19 0.40 23.18 -24.67
CA ALA A 19 0.53 23.25 -23.22
C ALA A 19 1.58 22.19 -22.86
N ALA A 20 2.74 22.64 -22.35
CA ALA A 20 3.77 21.75 -21.87
C ALA A 20 3.10 20.80 -20.88
N LYS A 21 3.22 19.50 -21.13
CA LYS A 21 2.57 18.49 -20.30
C LYS A 21 3.07 18.68 -18.88
N LYS A 22 2.18 19.12 -17.96
CA LYS A 22 2.55 19.41 -16.57
C LYS A 22 3.12 18.13 -15.96
N VAL A 23 4.38 18.17 -15.54
CA VAL A 23 5.02 17.09 -14.79
C VAL A 23 4.45 17.09 -13.36
N THR A 24 3.98 15.96 -12.88
CA THR A 24 3.48 15.80 -11.51
C THR A 24 4.66 15.62 -10.56
N ARG A 25 4.80 16.48 -9.56
CA ARG A 25 5.90 16.45 -8.60
C ARG A 25 5.54 15.65 -7.35
N VAL A 26 6.40 14.68 -6.99
CA VAL A 26 6.23 13.82 -5.81
C VAL A 26 7.32 14.12 -4.80
N SER A 27 6.97 14.64 -3.64
CA SER A 27 7.88 14.88 -2.52
C SER A 27 7.92 13.64 -1.62
N CYS A 28 9.05 12.93 -1.58
CA CYS A 28 9.30 11.88 -0.59
C CYS A 28 9.95 12.50 0.65
N VAL A 29 9.15 12.80 1.67
CA VAL A 29 9.54 13.42 2.94
C VAL A 29 9.82 12.33 3.97
N GLY A 30 10.99 12.37 4.64
CA GLY A 30 11.26 11.31 5.60
C GLY A 30 12.64 11.34 6.24
N ASN A 31 12.97 10.22 6.85
CA ASN A 31 14.21 9.99 7.57
C ASN A 31 15.25 9.19 6.75
N SER A 32 16.09 8.42 7.44
CA SER A 32 17.14 7.57 6.85
C SER A 32 16.62 6.56 5.83
N ILE A 33 15.40 6.04 6.00
CA ILE A 33 14.80 5.08 5.07
C ILE A 33 14.47 5.79 3.75
N THR A 34 13.91 6.99 3.81
CA THR A 34 13.66 7.82 2.62
C THR A 34 14.97 8.27 1.98
N TYR A 35 15.94 8.69 2.79
CA TYR A 35 17.28 9.04 2.32
C TYR A 35 17.94 7.91 1.53
N GLY A 36 17.73 6.66 1.92
CA GLY A 36 18.43 5.48 1.38
C GLY A 36 19.73 5.18 2.13
N TYR A 37 19.70 5.29 3.48
CA TYR A 37 20.88 5.05 4.34
C TYR A 37 21.41 3.64 4.16
N LYS A 38 22.74 3.50 4.01
CA LYS A 38 23.46 2.26 3.72
C LYS A 38 23.12 1.56 2.38
N ILE A 39 22.33 2.18 1.54
CA ILE A 39 22.08 1.63 0.19
C ILE A 39 23.21 2.09 -0.73
N PRO A 40 23.96 1.16 -1.36
CA PRO A 40 24.94 1.51 -2.40
C PRO A 40 24.25 2.22 -3.56
N ASP A 41 24.90 3.24 -4.13
CA ASP A 41 24.37 4.03 -5.25
C ASP A 41 22.93 4.49 -4.99
N ARG A 42 22.70 5.08 -3.80
CA ARG A 42 21.36 5.49 -3.34
C ARG A 42 20.60 6.38 -4.34
N GLU A 43 21.35 7.11 -5.19
CA GLU A 43 20.80 7.97 -6.26
C GLU A 43 20.02 7.16 -7.32
N VAL A 44 20.22 5.85 -7.35
CA VAL A 44 19.53 4.91 -8.24
C VAL A 44 18.69 3.89 -7.46
N ASN A 45 19.13 3.53 -6.25
CA ASN A 45 18.64 2.39 -5.50
C ASN A 45 17.80 2.74 -4.25
N SER A 46 17.73 4.02 -3.82
CA SER A 46 16.77 4.43 -2.79
C SER A 46 15.33 4.30 -3.29
N TYR A 47 14.35 4.17 -2.37
CA TYR A 47 12.97 4.02 -2.81
C TYR A 47 12.45 5.20 -3.65
N PRO A 48 12.82 6.49 -3.37
CA PRO A 48 12.39 7.59 -4.23
C PRO A 48 12.98 7.50 -5.65
N ALA A 49 14.24 7.07 -5.77
CA ALA A 49 14.89 6.91 -7.08
C ALA A 49 14.26 5.76 -7.88
N GLN A 50 13.97 4.62 -7.24
CA GLN A 50 13.27 3.51 -7.87
C GLN A 50 11.82 3.89 -8.23
N LEU A 51 11.15 4.68 -7.39
CA LEU A 51 9.83 5.23 -7.65
C LEU A 51 9.84 6.12 -8.91
N GLN A 52 10.84 7.02 -9.03
CA GLN A 52 11.02 7.83 -10.24
C GLN A 52 11.09 6.98 -11.50
N LYS A 53 11.86 5.89 -11.43
CA LYS A 53 12.00 4.97 -12.57
C LYS A 53 10.67 4.29 -12.93
N MET A 54 9.86 3.92 -11.93
CA MET A 54 8.55 3.29 -12.15
C MET A 54 7.52 4.27 -12.71
N LEU A 55 7.51 5.51 -12.22
CA LEU A 55 6.56 6.55 -12.63
C LEU A 55 6.88 7.16 -14.01
N GLY A 56 8.17 7.14 -14.42
CA GLY A 56 8.65 7.67 -15.70
C GLY A 56 8.55 9.19 -15.81
N ASP A 57 8.69 9.70 -17.03
CA ASP A 57 8.88 11.13 -17.34
C ASP A 57 7.64 12.02 -17.10
N LYS A 58 6.52 11.44 -16.74
CA LYS A 58 5.33 12.20 -16.36
C LYS A 58 5.39 12.73 -14.93
N PHE A 59 6.35 12.24 -14.17
CA PHE A 59 6.55 12.57 -12.76
C PHE A 59 7.98 13.02 -12.51
N GLU A 60 8.15 13.87 -11.51
CA GLU A 60 9.42 14.28 -10.94
C GLU A 60 9.39 13.92 -9.45
N VAL A 61 10.27 13.02 -9.01
CA VAL A 61 10.32 12.54 -7.62
C VAL A 61 11.50 13.15 -6.90
N GLY A 62 11.23 13.96 -5.88
CA GLY A 62 12.23 14.53 -4.98
C GLY A 62 12.45 13.64 -3.75
N ASN A 63 13.72 13.37 -3.42
CA ASN A 63 14.12 12.70 -2.19
C ASN A 63 14.49 13.73 -1.12
N PHE A 64 13.62 13.95 -0.16
CA PHE A 64 13.80 14.87 0.97
C PHE A 64 13.97 14.11 2.29
N GLY A 65 14.62 12.96 2.24
CA GLY A 65 14.98 12.17 3.40
C GLY A 65 16.23 12.71 4.09
N HIS A 66 16.20 12.85 5.44
CA HIS A 66 17.37 13.16 6.25
C HIS A 66 17.55 12.13 7.37
N SER A 67 18.74 11.51 7.46
CA SER A 67 18.98 10.41 8.39
C SER A 67 18.93 10.85 9.84
N GLY A 68 18.26 10.05 10.69
CA GLY A 68 18.17 10.28 12.13
C GLY A 68 17.14 11.31 12.57
N THR A 69 16.36 11.89 11.64
CA THR A 69 15.39 12.94 11.98
C THR A 69 14.13 12.41 12.64
N THR A 70 13.63 13.17 13.61
CA THR A 70 12.34 12.99 14.28
C THR A 70 11.26 13.82 13.62
N LEU A 71 10.01 13.39 13.75
CA LEU A 71 8.85 14.23 13.48
C LEU A 71 8.68 15.30 14.54
N LEU A 72 8.77 14.89 15.83
CA LEU A 72 8.66 15.77 16.99
C LEU A 72 9.59 16.97 16.86
N ARG A 73 9.03 18.18 16.95
CA ARG A 73 9.77 19.44 16.81
C ARG A 73 10.66 19.75 18.00
N HIS A 74 10.36 19.16 19.17
CA HIS A 74 11.22 19.17 20.35
C HIS A 74 12.11 17.92 20.48
N GLY A 75 12.02 17.01 19.50
CA GLY A 75 12.88 15.82 19.46
C GLY A 75 14.37 16.16 19.33
N HIS A 76 15.23 15.15 19.50
CA HIS A 76 16.67 15.34 19.52
C HIS A 76 17.28 15.77 18.17
N ASN A 77 16.60 15.47 17.05
CA ASN A 77 16.98 15.89 15.70
C ASN A 77 15.75 16.19 14.82
N PRO A 78 15.05 17.31 15.05
CA PRO A 78 13.80 17.61 14.37
C PRO A 78 13.99 17.78 12.86
N TYR A 79 13.15 17.12 12.07
CA TYR A 79 13.19 17.20 10.60
C TYR A 79 13.13 18.62 10.08
N TYR A 80 12.27 19.48 10.65
CA TYR A 80 12.09 20.86 10.19
C TYR A 80 13.33 21.76 10.32
N LYS A 81 14.34 21.37 11.13
CA LYS A 81 15.61 22.09 11.29
C LYS A 81 16.65 21.70 10.24
N ASN A 82 16.38 20.70 9.42
CA ASN A 82 17.30 20.20 8.42
C ASN A 82 17.00 20.75 7.04
N PRO A 83 18.00 20.91 6.17
CA PRO A 83 17.84 21.54 4.84
C PRO A 83 16.78 20.87 3.97
N GLU A 84 16.59 19.56 4.08
CA GLU A 84 15.66 18.77 3.28
C GLU A 84 14.20 19.18 3.53
N PHE A 85 13.87 19.68 4.72
CA PHE A 85 12.55 20.26 4.98
C PHE A 85 12.29 21.45 4.07
N GLN A 86 13.19 22.45 4.05
CA GLN A 86 13.03 23.62 3.20
C GLN A 86 13.03 23.25 1.72
N GLN A 87 13.90 22.31 1.31
CA GLN A 87 13.91 21.80 -0.06
C GLN A 87 12.57 21.16 -0.45
N ALA A 88 11.93 20.40 0.45
CA ALA A 88 10.61 19.83 0.21
C ALA A 88 9.52 20.90 0.04
N ILE A 89 9.58 21.97 0.86
CA ILE A 89 8.67 23.12 0.75
C ILE A 89 8.87 23.85 -0.58
N ASP A 90 10.12 24.16 -0.96
CA ASP A 90 10.45 24.87 -2.19
C ASP A 90 10.13 24.05 -3.44
N PHE A 91 10.18 22.74 -3.35
CA PHE A 91 9.82 21.81 -4.42
C PHE A 91 8.33 21.88 -4.78
N LYS A 92 7.45 22.25 -3.83
CA LYS A 92 6.00 22.39 -4.02
C LYS A 92 5.37 21.17 -4.68
N GLY A 93 5.57 19.99 -4.09
CA GLY A 93 5.06 18.72 -4.62
C GLY A 93 3.56 18.74 -4.85
N ASP A 94 3.11 18.14 -5.94
CA ASP A 94 1.69 17.86 -6.17
C ASP A 94 1.21 16.68 -5.31
N ILE A 95 2.16 15.81 -4.91
CA ILE A 95 1.94 14.68 -3.99
C ILE A 95 3.05 14.70 -2.95
N ALA A 96 2.73 14.52 -1.67
CA ALA A 96 3.70 14.32 -0.61
C ALA A 96 3.51 12.96 0.05
N VAL A 97 4.56 12.14 0.03
CA VAL A 97 4.65 10.83 0.71
C VAL A 97 5.50 11.02 1.96
N ILE A 98 4.89 10.90 3.15
CA ILE A 98 5.53 11.25 4.42
C ILE A 98 5.83 9.98 5.22
N HIS A 99 7.12 9.71 5.48
CA HIS A 99 7.60 8.58 6.29
C HIS A 99 8.49 9.08 7.44
N LEU A 100 7.87 9.70 8.45
CA LEU A 100 8.51 10.21 9.67
C LEU A 100 7.85 9.60 10.92
N GLY A 101 8.60 9.51 12.01
CA GLY A 101 8.13 8.98 13.29
C GLY A 101 8.95 7.81 13.83
N ILE A 102 9.72 7.09 13.01
CA ILE A 102 10.48 5.92 13.48
C ILE A 102 11.61 6.29 14.44
N ASN A 103 12.23 7.47 14.29
CA ASN A 103 13.27 7.96 15.18
C ASN A 103 12.71 8.54 16.47
N ASP A 104 11.45 8.90 16.46
CA ASP A 104 10.71 9.36 17.65
C ASP A 104 10.57 8.26 18.72
N THR A 105 10.84 6.99 18.38
CA THR A 105 10.99 5.88 19.34
C THR A 105 12.24 6.00 20.22
N ASP A 106 13.04 7.05 20.10
CA ASP A 106 14.19 7.29 20.99
C ASP A 106 13.70 7.66 22.40
N PRO A 107 14.35 7.15 23.48
CA PRO A 107 14.00 7.49 24.86
C PRO A 107 14.07 8.98 25.19
N ARG A 108 14.79 9.77 24.41
CA ARG A 108 14.86 11.24 24.56
C ARG A 108 13.63 11.93 24.03
N ASP A 109 12.85 11.28 23.16
CA ASP A 109 11.77 11.90 22.42
C ASP A 109 10.39 11.42 22.91
N TRP A 110 10.00 10.18 22.62
CA TRP A 110 8.62 9.70 22.81
C TRP A 110 8.12 9.84 24.26
N PRO A 111 8.86 9.41 25.29
CA PRO A 111 8.36 9.55 26.66
C PRO A 111 8.16 10.99 27.13
N ASN A 112 8.84 11.94 26.48
CA ASN A 112 8.87 13.34 26.91
C ASN A 112 7.91 14.22 26.10
N TYR A 113 7.67 13.90 24.81
CA TYR A 113 6.99 14.80 23.88
C TYR A 113 5.86 14.13 23.10
N ARG A 114 5.46 12.89 23.42
CA ARG A 114 4.41 12.16 22.66
C ARG A 114 3.10 12.94 22.54
N ASP A 115 2.75 13.73 23.53
CA ASP A 115 1.52 14.53 23.53
C ASP A 115 1.56 15.68 22.50
N GLU A 116 2.73 15.98 21.93
CA GLU A 116 2.93 16.96 20.87
C GLU A 116 2.83 16.35 19.47
N PHE A 117 2.93 15.01 19.36
CA PHE A 117 3.13 14.32 18.07
C PHE A 117 2.05 14.63 17.04
N ILE A 118 0.78 14.60 17.43
CA ILE A 118 -0.34 14.92 16.52
C ILE A 118 -0.21 16.36 16.02
N ASN A 119 0.00 17.33 16.92
CA ASN A 119 0.11 18.74 16.56
C ASN A 119 1.31 19.01 15.65
N ASP A 120 2.44 18.37 15.90
CA ASP A 120 3.65 18.49 15.10
C ASP A 120 3.49 17.87 13.72
N TYR A 121 2.75 16.76 13.62
CA TYR A 121 2.44 16.15 12.34
C TYR A 121 1.47 17.01 11.51
N LEU A 122 0.41 17.49 12.14
CA LEU A 122 -0.53 18.42 11.49
C LEU A 122 0.19 19.67 11.00
N TRP A 123 1.08 20.23 11.81
CA TRP A 123 1.91 21.37 11.41
C TRP A 123 2.76 21.06 10.17
N LEU A 124 3.41 19.90 10.10
CA LEU A 124 4.19 19.50 8.93
C LEU A 124 3.32 19.42 7.66
N VAL A 125 2.15 18.80 7.77
CA VAL A 125 1.20 18.73 6.66
C VAL A 125 0.74 20.11 6.22
N ASP A 126 0.47 21.01 7.18
CA ASP A 126 0.09 22.39 6.90
C ASP A 126 1.19 23.15 6.15
N GLN A 127 2.47 22.97 6.50
CA GLN A 127 3.58 23.60 5.77
C GLN A 127 3.62 23.15 4.29
N LEU A 128 3.40 21.87 4.02
CA LEU A 128 3.33 21.33 2.66
C LEU A 128 2.10 21.87 1.91
N LYS A 129 0.96 21.98 2.57
CA LYS A 129 -0.27 22.56 2.02
C LYS A 129 -0.19 24.08 1.80
N ILE A 130 0.53 24.81 2.64
CA ILE A 130 0.82 26.23 2.42
C ILE A 130 1.67 26.42 1.17
N ALA A 131 2.65 25.54 0.95
CA ALA A 131 3.51 25.60 -0.25
C ALA A 131 2.76 25.22 -1.54
N ASN A 132 1.83 24.26 -1.47
CA ASN A 132 0.92 23.86 -2.53
C ASN A 132 -0.43 23.41 -1.94
N PRO A 133 -1.48 24.24 -1.95
CA PRO A 133 -2.80 23.91 -1.38
C PRO A 133 -3.44 22.64 -1.95
N GLU A 134 -3.15 22.31 -3.19
CA GLU A 134 -3.66 21.11 -3.88
C GLU A 134 -2.79 19.87 -3.64
N CYS A 135 -1.77 19.95 -2.78
CA CYS A 135 -0.88 18.81 -2.51
C CYS A 135 -1.69 17.63 -1.95
N ARG A 136 -1.66 16.50 -2.66
CA ARG A 136 -2.20 15.22 -2.18
C ARG A 136 -1.26 14.66 -1.12
N ILE A 137 -1.77 14.42 0.08
CA ILE A 137 -0.98 13.90 1.20
C ILE A 137 -1.18 12.39 1.34
N ILE A 138 -0.10 11.66 1.44
CA ILE A 138 -0.06 10.22 1.69
C ILE A 138 0.82 9.97 2.91
N LEU A 139 0.25 9.43 3.99
CA LEU A 139 0.98 9.13 5.21
C LEU A 139 1.44 7.66 5.22
N CYS A 140 2.70 7.42 5.50
CA CYS A 140 3.20 6.06 5.67
C CYS A 140 3.05 5.62 7.13
N LEU A 141 2.29 4.54 7.36
CA LEU A 141 2.39 3.80 8.60
C LEU A 141 3.76 3.12 8.61
N LEU A 142 4.51 3.35 9.70
CA LEU A 142 5.95 3.08 9.75
C LEU A 142 6.31 1.62 9.44
N SER A 143 7.45 1.44 8.80
CA SER A 143 8.07 0.13 8.56
C SER A 143 8.47 -0.56 9.88
N PRO A 144 8.65 -1.90 9.89
CA PRO A 144 8.99 -2.63 11.10
C PRO A 144 10.41 -2.31 11.59
N ILE A 145 10.61 -2.48 12.91
CA ILE A 145 11.93 -2.62 13.53
C ILE A 145 12.11 -4.10 13.85
N GLY A 146 13.13 -4.73 13.29
CA GLY A 146 13.41 -6.15 13.47
C GLY A 146 13.88 -6.48 14.89
N ILE A 147 13.65 -7.73 15.29
CA ILE A 147 13.90 -8.21 16.67
C ILE A 147 15.36 -8.15 17.11
N THR A 148 16.31 -8.09 16.18
CA THR A 148 17.75 -7.98 16.46
C THR A 148 18.24 -6.54 16.58
N HIS A 149 17.36 -5.55 16.39
CA HIS A 149 17.72 -4.15 16.55
C HIS A 149 17.73 -3.75 18.03
N HIS A 150 18.69 -2.93 18.47
CA HIS A 150 18.82 -2.49 19.86
C HIS A 150 17.56 -1.84 20.45
N ARG A 151 16.74 -1.19 19.62
CA ARG A 151 15.44 -0.63 20.04
C ARG A 151 14.44 -1.72 20.42
N PHE A 152 14.56 -2.91 19.86
CA PHE A 152 13.73 -4.05 20.26
C PHE A 152 14.17 -4.57 21.64
N GLU A 153 15.48 -4.75 21.87
CA GLU A 153 16.04 -5.18 23.15
C GLU A 153 15.73 -4.20 24.28
N SER A 154 15.79 -2.89 24.02
CA SER A 154 15.48 -1.85 25.00
C SER A 154 13.97 -1.66 25.27
N GLY A 155 13.11 -2.31 24.48
CA GLY A 155 11.65 -2.14 24.58
C GLY A 155 11.12 -0.86 23.90
N THR A 156 11.97 0.01 23.38
CA THR A 156 11.54 1.26 22.73
C THR A 156 10.83 1.02 21.40
N SER A 157 11.01 -0.17 20.80
CA SER A 157 10.23 -0.60 19.62
C SER A 157 8.73 -0.73 19.90
N LEU A 158 8.31 -0.86 21.17
CA LEU A 158 6.87 -0.89 21.52
C LEU A 158 6.20 0.44 21.20
N TRP A 159 6.92 1.56 21.36
CA TRP A 159 6.41 2.89 21.00
C TRP A 159 6.16 3.04 19.51
N LEU A 160 6.77 2.21 18.66
CA LEU A 160 6.49 2.20 17.23
C LEU A 160 5.02 1.89 16.93
N ARG A 161 4.38 1.02 17.74
CA ARG A 161 2.94 0.72 17.59
C ARG A 161 2.09 1.93 17.95
N GLU A 162 2.40 2.59 19.07
CA GLU A 162 1.71 3.82 19.48
C GLU A 162 1.82 4.89 18.38
N ILE A 163 3.03 5.13 17.86
CA ILE A 163 3.28 6.10 16.80
C ILE A 163 2.51 5.73 15.51
N ARG A 164 2.46 4.46 15.13
CA ARG A 164 1.68 4.01 13.97
C ARG A 164 0.18 4.26 14.15
N ASP A 165 -0.33 4.02 15.36
CA ASP A 165 -1.74 4.27 15.69
C ASP A 165 -2.06 5.78 15.64
N GLU A 166 -1.13 6.63 16.12
CA GLU A 166 -1.25 8.09 16.00
C GLU A 166 -1.22 8.56 14.54
N ILE A 167 -0.32 8.03 13.70
CA ILE A 167 -0.30 8.36 12.27
C ILE A 167 -1.61 7.92 11.58
N ALA A 168 -2.13 6.75 11.91
CA ALA A 168 -3.42 6.29 11.39
C ALA A 168 -4.59 7.16 11.88
N HIS A 169 -4.51 7.67 13.12
CA HIS A 169 -5.47 8.63 13.65
C HIS A 169 -5.41 9.95 12.90
N ILE A 170 -4.22 10.50 12.70
CA ILE A 170 -3.98 11.75 11.94
C ILE A 170 -4.52 11.61 10.50
N ALA A 171 -4.28 10.47 9.85
CA ALA A 171 -4.80 10.23 8.50
C ALA A 171 -6.32 10.31 8.45
N ARG A 172 -7.01 9.75 9.44
CA ARG A 172 -8.47 9.88 9.57
C ARG A 172 -8.93 11.31 9.85
N LEU A 173 -8.21 12.05 10.71
CA LEU A 173 -8.53 13.47 11.01
C LEU A 173 -8.43 14.36 9.78
N LEU A 174 -7.44 14.09 8.92
CA LEU A 174 -7.16 14.85 7.71
C LEU A 174 -7.93 14.34 6.48
N ASP A 175 -8.60 13.21 6.58
CA ASP A 175 -9.20 12.48 5.45
C ASP A 175 -8.19 12.25 4.31
N VAL A 176 -7.00 11.73 4.66
CA VAL A 176 -5.90 11.46 3.72
C VAL A 176 -5.56 9.98 3.67
N GLU A 177 -4.89 9.61 2.59
CA GLU A 177 -4.52 8.23 2.30
C GLU A 177 -3.35 7.73 3.16
N THR A 178 -3.31 6.41 3.37
CA THR A 178 -2.20 5.75 4.06
C THR A 178 -1.58 4.62 3.23
N ILE A 179 -0.28 4.38 3.45
CA ILE A 179 0.43 3.18 2.98
C ILE A 179 0.96 2.45 4.20
N ASP A 180 0.60 1.19 4.38
CA ASP A 180 1.16 0.38 5.47
C ASP A 180 2.50 -0.23 5.06
N LEU A 181 3.61 0.41 5.47
CA LEU A 181 4.95 -0.06 5.16
C LEU A 181 5.39 -1.22 6.06
N TRP A 182 4.69 -1.47 7.17
CA TRP A 182 4.89 -2.68 7.96
C TRP A 182 4.50 -3.91 7.16
N ASP A 183 3.32 -3.91 6.58
CA ASP A 183 2.84 -5.04 5.75
C ASP A 183 3.75 -5.30 4.55
N VAL A 184 4.41 -4.26 4.05
CA VAL A 184 5.36 -4.39 2.92
C VAL A 184 6.64 -5.14 3.32
N LEU A 185 7.15 -4.97 4.54
CA LEU A 185 8.47 -5.46 4.94
C LEU A 185 8.47 -6.52 6.04
N GLN A 186 7.38 -6.71 6.82
CA GLN A 186 7.36 -7.58 8.00
C GLN A 186 7.75 -9.05 7.75
N SER A 187 7.61 -9.54 6.54
CA SER A 187 7.96 -10.93 6.16
C SER A 187 9.33 -11.03 5.47
N TYR A 188 10.10 -9.94 5.45
CA TYR A 188 11.34 -9.83 4.68
C TYR A 188 12.52 -9.35 5.53
N ASP A 189 12.74 -9.97 6.70
CA ASP A 189 13.84 -9.61 7.61
C ASP A 189 15.21 -9.56 6.92
N HIS A 190 15.46 -10.45 5.95
CA HIS A 190 16.69 -10.50 5.17
C HIS A 190 16.90 -9.26 4.27
N LEU A 191 15.87 -8.49 4.00
CA LEU A 191 15.94 -7.23 3.26
C LEU A 191 16.29 -6.03 4.15
N MET A 192 16.37 -6.23 5.47
CA MET A 192 16.76 -5.22 6.46
C MET A 192 18.03 -5.65 7.21
N PRO A 193 19.23 -5.51 6.61
CA PRO A 193 20.47 -6.07 7.14
C PRO A 193 20.85 -5.62 8.56
N ASP A 194 20.41 -4.46 9.01
CA ASP A 194 20.58 -3.95 10.37
C ASP A 194 19.27 -3.94 11.17
N ALA A 195 18.30 -4.72 10.72
CA ALA A 195 16.96 -4.84 11.31
C ALA A 195 16.15 -3.52 11.38
N LEU A 196 16.52 -2.52 10.61
CA LEU A 196 15.83 -1.22 10.52
C LEU A 196 15.80 -0.67 9.10
N HIS A 197 16.96 -0.65 8.43
CA HIS A 197 17.09 -0.01 7.12
C HIS A 197 17.00 -1.05 6.00
N PRO A 198 16.08 -0.87 5.03
CA PRO A 198 16.00 -1.76 3.90
C PRO A 198 17.25 -1.62 3.01
N ASN A 199 17.68 -2.74 2.42
CA ASN A 199 18.63 -2.76 1.32
C ASN A 199 17.94 -2.28 0.02
N ALA A 200 18.66 -2.30 -1.12
CA ALA A 200 18.13 -1.87 -2.40
C ALA A 200 16.86 -2.63 -2.85
N GLU A 201 16.78 -3.93 -2.56
CA GLU A 201 15.60 -4.75 -2.88
C GLU A 201 14.41 -4.36 -1.98
N GLY A 202 14.62 -4.23 -0.67
CA GLY A 202 13.60 -3.75 0.26
C GLY A 202 13.11 -2.34 -0.08
N ALA A 203 14.02 -1.44 -0.48
CA ALA A 203 13.66 -0.12 -1.00
C ALA A 203 12.80 -0.21 -2.26
N GLY A 204 13.03 -1.21 -3.13
CA GLY A 204 12.19 -1.50 -4.30
C GLY A 204 10.78 -1.93 -3.93
N LEU A 205 10.60 -2.69 -2.85
CA LEU A 205 9.27 -3.03 -2.34
C LEU A 205 8.52 -1.78 -1.83
N LEU A 206 9.21 -0.89 -1.10
CA LEU A 206 8.65 0.39 -0.68
C LEU A 206 8.25 1.26 -1.87
N ALA A 207 9.13 1.39 -2.87
CA ALA A 207 8.85 2.12 -4.11
C ALA A 207 7.59 1.58 -4.82
N LYS A 208 7.44 0.25 -4.90
CA LYS A 208 6.28 -0.41 -5.50
C LYS A 208 4.99 -0.12 -4.73
N ALA A 209 5.05 -0.09 -3.40
CA ALA A 209 3.88 0.25 -2.58
C ALA A 209 3.44 1.71 -2.81
N VAL A 210 4.40 2.64 -2.84
CA VAL A 210 4.13 4.05 -3.14
C VAL A 210 3.63 4.24 -4.58
N TYR A 211 4.22 3.54 -5.55
CA TYR A 211 3.75 3.54 -6.95
C TYR A 211 2.28 3.16 -7.07
N LYS A 212 1.90 2.05 -6.44
CA LYS A 212 0.51 1.57 -6.45
C LYS A 212 -0.46 2.61 -5.88
N GLN A 213 -0.09 3.22 -4.75
CA GLN A 213 -0.92 4.24 -4.10
C GLN A 213 -1.05 5.50 -4.96
N ILE A 214 0.03 5.96 -5.60
CA ILE A 214 0.02 7.15 -6.46
C ILE A 214 -0.83 6.92 -7.71
N THR A 215 -0.64 5.78 -8.37
CA THR A 215 -1.22 5.50 -9.70
C THR A 215 -2.57 4.79 -9.63
N GLY A 216 -2.88 4.15 -8.52
CA GLY A 216 -4.00 3.23 -8.41
C GLY A 216 -3.83 1.93 -9.20
N ASP A 217 -2.64 1.66 -9.73
CA ASP A 217 -2.33 0.43 -10.47
C ASP A 217 -1.85 -0.67 -9.53
N TYR A 218 -2.77 -1.50 -9.10
CA TYR A 218 -2.52 -2.68 -8.26
C TYR A 218 -2.25 -3.96 -9.05
N GLY A 219 -2.08 -3.86 -10.38
CA GLY A 219 -1.82 -5.00 -11.27
C GLY A 219 -3.11 -5.70 -11.75
N GLY A 220 -4.24 -5.00 -11.67
CA GLY A 220 -5.54 -5.48 -12.11
C GLY A 220 -6.18 -6.51 -11.18
N LEU A 221 -7.26 -7.12 -11.66
CA LEU A 221 -8.06 -8.08 -10.88
C LEU A 221 -7.24 -9.32 -10.49
N GLN A 222 -7.18 -9.61 -9.20
CA GLN A 222 -6.51 -10.77 -8.61
C GLN A 222 -7.37 -11.36 -7.48
N MET A 223 -7.27 -12.67 -7.32
CA MET A 223 -7.95 -13.41 -6.26
C MET A 223 -6.92 -14.09 -5.35
N PRO A 224 -7.23 -14.28 -4.05
CA PRO A 224 -6.44 -15.15 -3.18
C PRO A 224 -6.23 -16.54 -3.77
N MET A 225 -5.10 -17.17 -3.47
CA MET A 225 -4.74 -18.50 -4.00
C MET A 225 -5.72 -19.62 -3.66
N LEU A 226 -6.62 -19.40 -2.71
CA LEU A 226 -7.69 -20.36 -2.36
C LEU A 226 -8.76 -20.47 -3.44
N TYR A 227 -8.86 -19.48 -4.34
CA TYR A 227 -9.81 -19.51 -5.45
C TYR A 227 -9.21 -20.27 -6.63
N THR A 228 -9.71 -21.47 -6.85
CA THR A 228 -9.25 -22.37 -7.91
C THR A 228 -10.43 -23.06 -8.58
N ASP A 229 -10.22 -23.66 -9.74
CA ASP A 229 -11.17 -24.63 -10.29
C ASP A 229 -11.38 -25.77 -9.31
N SER A 230 -12.61 -26.28 -9.25
CA SER A 230 -13.01 -27.39 -8.36
C SER A 230 -12.91 -27.06 -6.85
N MET A 231 -12.84 -25.79 -6.47
CA MET A 231 -12.92 -25.38 -5.05
C MET A 231 -14.31 -25.66 -4.47
N VAL A 232 -14.38 -25.70 -3.15
CA VAL A 232 -15.64 -25.79 -2.41
C VAL A 232 -15.90 -24.45 -1.72
N LEU A 233 -17.11 -23.90 -1.90
CA LEU A 233 -17.61 -22.72 -1.22
C LEU A 233 -18.62 -23.10 -0.13
N PRO A 234 -18.88 -22.27 0.89
CA PRO A 234 -19.89 -22.53 1.89
C PRO A 234 -21.29 -22.67 1.29
N HIS A 235 -22.10 -23.58 1.84
CA HIS A 235 -23.53 -23.69 1.51
C HIS A 235 -24.42 -23.26 2.67
N GLY A 236 -25.69 -22.98 2.40
CA GLY A 236 -26.72 -22.77 3.40
C GLY A 236 -26.62 -21.51 4.25
N LYS A 237 -25.56 -20.72 4.09
CA LYS A 237 -25.33 -19.41 4.74
C LYS A 237 -24.73 -18.41 3.77
N ALA A 238 -24.92 -17.13 4.03
CA ALA A 238 -24.26 -16.07 3.28
C ALA A 238 -22.76 -16.08 3.59
N PHE A 239 -21.93 -15.70 2.61
CA PHE A 239 -20.48 -15.64 2.74
C PHE A 239 -19.91 -14.54 1.84
N GLU A 240 -18.75 -14.04 2.21
CA GLU A 240 -18.04 -13.01 1.47
C GLU A 240 -17.11 -13.63 0.42
N ILE A 241 -17.08 -13.01 -0.77
CA ILE A 241 -16.02 -13.17 -1.78
C ILE A 241 -15.25 -11.85 -1.87
N SER A 242 -13.93 -11.90 -1.73
CA SER A 242 -13.08 -10.71 -1.76
C SER A 242 -11.83 -10.93 -2.59
N GLY A 243 -11.24 -9.82 -3.03
CA GLY A 243 -10.03 -9.81 -3.84
C GLY A 243 -9.45 -8.40 -3.99
N THR A 244 -8.58 -8.26 -4.98
CA THR A 244 -7.99 -6.96 -5.34
C THR A 244 -8.16 -6.68 -6.82
N ALA A 245 -8.19 -5.40 -7.20
CA ALA A 245 -8.11 -4.92 -8.58
C ALA A 245 -7.45 -3.52 -8.55
N ASN A 246 -7.48 -2.77 -9.66
CA ASN A 246 -6.98 -1.40 -9.60
C ASN A 246 -7.91 -0.53 -8.74
N ALA A 247 -7.38 0.58 -8.21
CA ALA A 247 -8.16 1.49 -7.39
C ALA A 247 -9.37 2.05 -8.17
N LEU A 248 -10.50 2.15 -7.49
CA LEU A 248 -11.77 2.67 -8.05
C LEU A 248 -12.23 1.92 -9.32
N GLU A 249 -11.87 0.65 -9.45
CA GLU A 249 -12.27 -0.20 -10.57
C GLU A 249 -13.58 -0.93 -10.26
N ASP A 250 -14.49 -0.96 -11.23
CA ASP A 250 -15.73 -1.74 -11.13
C ASP A 250 -15.42 -3.23 -11.18
N VAL A 251 -15.90 -3.98 -10.20
CA VAL A 251 -15.84 -5.45 -10.16
C VAL A 251 -17.25 -6.02 -10.14
N THR A 252 -17.48 -7.00 -10.99
CA THR A 252 -18.73 -7.76 -11.05
C THR A 252 -18.46 -9.22 -10.74
N VAL A 253 -19.15 -9.77 -9.75
CA VAL A 253 -19.07 -11.17 -9.31
C VAL A 253 -20.37 -11.87 -9.61
N SER A 254 -20.33 -13.01 -10.31
CA SER A 254 -21.53 -13.78 -10.69
C SER A 254 -21.35 -15.27 -10.34
N ILE A 255 -22.31 -15.84 -9.62
CA ILE A 255 -22.38 -17.27 -9.27
C ILE A 255 -23.83 -17.70 -9.05
N ALA A 256 -24.20 -18.87 -9.54
CA ALA A 256 -25.50 -19.49 -9.28
C ALA A 256 -26.71 -18.56 -9.57
N GLY A 257 -26.63 -17.77 -10.63
CA GLY A 257 -27.68 -16.79 -11.02
C GLY A 257 -27.69 -15.50 -10.21
N GLN A 258 -26.85 -15.37 -9.21
CA GLN A 258 -26.64 -14.11 -8.45
C GLN A 258 -25.57 -13.27 -9.16
N THR A 259 -25.73 -11.95 -9.13
CA THR A 259 -24.73 -11.01 -9.62
C THR A 259 -24.62 -9.84 -8.64
N GLN A 260 -23.41 -9.57 -8.17
CA GLN A 260 -23.07 -8.47 -7.31
C GLN A 260 -22.08 -7.54 -8.02
N LYS A 261 -22.18 -6.24 -7.73
CA LYS A 261 -21.26 -5.23 -8.26
C LYS A 261 -20.70 -4.42 -7.11
N VAL A 262 -19.44 -4.10 -7.20
CA VAL A 262 -18.71 -3.29 -6.22
C VAL A 262 -17.65 -2.46 -6.93
N VAL A 263 -17.32 -1.30 -6.38
CA VAL A 263 -16.15 -0.52 -6.77
C VAL A 263 -15.05 -0.78 -5.75
N THR A 264 -13.83 -1.04 -6.20
CA THR A 264 -12.68 -1.18 -5.29
C THR A 264 -12.42 0.11 -4.53
N ASP A 265 -11.89 0.00 -3.33
CA ASP A 265 -11.39 1.14 -2.57
C ASP A 265 -10.11 1.73 -3.19
N LEU A 266 -9.57 2.80 -2.59
CA LEU A 266 -8.32 3.44 -3.02
C LEU A 266 -7.10 2.51 -2.88
N ASN A 267 -7.19 1.44 -2.09
CA ASN A 267 -6.15 0.42 -1.93
C ASN A 267 -6.37 -0.77 -2.87
N GLY A 268 -7.32 -0.67 -3.80
CA GLY A 268 -7.65 -1.72 -4.74
C GLY A 268 -8.34 -2.93 -4.13
N LYS A 269 -8.84 -2.86 -2.89
CA LYS A 269 -9.56 -3.96 -2.21
C LYS A 269 -11.05 -3.89 -2.52
N TRP A 270 -11.67 -5.06 -2.64
CA TRP A 270 -13.11 -5.20 -2.81
C TRP A 270 -13.64 -6.45 -2.12
N SER A 271 -14.89 -6.41 -1.72
CA SER A 271 -15.64 -7.58 -1.25
C SER A 271 -17.12 -7.49 -1.61
N VAL A 272 -17.76 -8.64 -1.76
CA VAL A 272 -19.20 -8.77 -2.00
C VAL A 272 -19.76 -9.92 -1.18
N ASP A 273 -20.99 -9.75 -0.70
CA ASP A 273 -21.73 -10.80 -0.03
C ASP A 273 -22.52 -11.64 -1.04
N ILE A 274 -22.33 -12.95 -0.99
CA ILE A 274 -23.08 -13.93 -1.76
C ILE A 274 -24.15 -14.55 -0.88
N GLN A 275 -25.40 -14.57 -1.35
CA GLN A 275 -26.50 -15.22 -0.66
C GLN A 275 -26.31 -16.74 -0.61
N PRO A 276 -26.95 -17.45 0.32
CA PRO A 276 -26.75 -18.88 0.53
C PRO A 276 -26.86 -19.70 -0.76
N LEU A 277 -25.85 -20.50 -1.04
CA LEU A 277 -25.87 -21.47 -2.13
C LEU A 277 -26.54 -22.76 -1.67
N LYS A 278 -27.20 -23.49 -2.58
CA LYS A 278 -27.63 -24.86 -2.34
C LYS A 278 -26.43 -25.79 -2.37
N ALA A 279 -26.38 -26.77 -1.47
CA ALA A 279 -25.38 -27.83 -1.50
C ALA A 279 -25.35 -28.53 -2.87
N GLY A 280 -24.15 -28.88 -3.35
CA GLY A 280 -23.93 -29.52 -4.65
C GLY A 280 -23.25 -28.58 -5.66
N GLY A 281 -23.62 -28.69 -6.90
CA GLY A 281 -23.02 -28.02 -8.05
C GLY A 281 -23.11 -28.89 -9.30
N PRO A 282 -22.21 -28.73 -10.31
CA PRO A 282 -21.14 -27.74 -10.35
C PRO A 282 -21.63 -26.31 -10.65
N TYR A 283 -21.09 -25.34 -9.96
CA TYR A 283 -21.28 -23.93 -10.25
C TYR A 283 -20.10 -23.37 -11.06
N THR A 284 -20.32 -22.20 -11.62
CA THR A 284 -19.26 -21.37 -12.21
C THR A 284 -19.23 -20.04 -11.46
N LEU A 285 -18.04 -19.62 -11.00
CA LEU A 285 -17.79 -18.30 -10.46
C LEU A 285 -17.11 -17.44 -11.51
N ASP A 286 -17.80 -16.41 -11.99
CA ASP A 286 -17.28 -15.42 -12.93
C ASP A 286 -16.99 -14.12 -12.17
N ILE A 287 -15.78 -13.58 -12.32
CA ILE A 287 -15.38 -12.29 -11.75
C ILE A 287 -14.83 -11.43 -12.88
N LYS A 288 -15.40 -10.25 -13.06
CA LYS A 288 -15.05 -9.36 -14.17
C LYS A 288 -14.71 -7.98 -13.65
N ALA A 289 -13.60 -7.43 -14.15
CA ALA A 289 -13.20 -6.05 -14.01
C ALA A 289 -12.72 -5.56 -15.39
N LYS A 290 -12.50 -4.24 -15.53
CA LYS A 290 -11.94 -3.68 -16.76
C LYS A 290 -10.55 -4.23 -17.04
N SER A 291 -9.73 -4.41 -15.99
CA SER A 291 -8.33 -4.89 -16.08
C SER A 291 -8.23 -6.36 -16.46
N ARG A 292 -9.19 -7.21 -16.02
CA ARG A 292 -9.14 -8.66 -16.23
C ARG A 292 -10.50 -9.32 -16.00
N SER A 293 -10.68 -10.50 -16.57
CA SER A 293 -11.78 -11.42 -16.24
C SER A 293 -11.21 -12.77 -15.77
N LEU A 294 -11.79 -13.29 -14.69
CA LEU A 294 -11.43 -14.58 -14.11
C LEU A 294 -12.66 -15.47 -14.09
N LYS A 295 -12.49 -16.75 -14.34
CA LYS A 295 -13.56 -17.74 -14.34
C LYS A 295 -13.08 -19.02 -13.68
N TYR A 296 -13.78 -19.44 -12.62
CA TYR A 296 -13.53 -20.68 -11.92
C TYR A 296 -14.64 -21.65 -12.21
N LYS A 297 -14.27 -22.85 -12.67
CA LYS A 297 -15.20 -23.90 -13.10
C LYS A 297 -15.29 -25.01 -12.08
N ASN A 298 -16.35 -25.82 -12.19
CA ASN A 298 -16.58 -26.98 -11.33
C ASN A 298 -16.59 -26.64 -9.83
N VAL A 299 -17.06 -25.44 -9.48
CA VAL A 299 -17.15 -24.98 -8.09
C VAL A 299 -18.29 -25.74 -7.42
N LEU A 300 -18.04 -26.30 -6.25
CA LEU A 300 -19.05 -26.97 -5.44
C LEU A 300 -19.45 -26.10 -4.25
N ALA A 301 -20.63 -26.32 -3.70
CA ALA A 301 -21.08 -25.74 -2.44
C ALA A 301 -21.29 -26.87 -1.42
N GLY A 302 -20.58 -26.78 -0.28
CA GLY A 302 -20.56 -27.85 0.70
C GLY A 302 -20.07 -27.41 2.07
N GLU A 303 -19.79 -28.40 2.92
CA GLU A 303 -19.18 -28.20 4.22
C GLU A 303 -17.67 -27.92 4.06
N ILE A 304 -17.18 -26.95 4.81
CA ILE A 304 -15.75 -26.61 4.85
C ILE A 304 -15.25 -26.78 6.29
N TRP A 305 -14.24 -27.61 6.44
CA TRP A 305 -13.60 -27.88 7.72
C TRP A 305 -12.16 -27.39 7.68
N LEU A 306 -11.81 -26.46 8.57
CA LEU A 306 -10.42 -26.03 8.75
C LEU A 306 -9.73 -26.99 9.72
N CYS A 307 -8.88 -27.87 9.19
CA CYS A 307 -8.06 -28.78 9.97
C CYS A 307 -6.68 -28.16 10.19
N SER A 308 -6.46 -27.60 11.37
CA SER A 308 -5.21 -26.96 11.76
C SER A 308 -4.75 -27.43 13.13
N GLY A 309 -3.46 -27.42 13.38
CA GLY A 309 -2.87 -27.83 14.66
C GLY A 309 -1.38 -28.14 14.52
N GLN A 310 -0.89 -28.94 15.46
CA GLN A 310 0.51 -29.39 15.47
C GLN A 310 0.59 -30.91 15.21
N SER A 311 1.53 -31.61 15.85
CA SER A 311 1.83 -33.03 15.62
C SER A 311 0.63 -34.00 15.56
N ASN A 312 -0.43 -33.74 16.31
CA ASN A 312 -1.62 -34.58 16.25
C ASN A 312 -2.44 -34.42 14.98
N MET A 313 -2.33 -33.29 14.30
CA MET A 313 -2.96 -33.04 13.01
C MET A 313 -2.20 -33.71 11.84
N GLU A 314 -0.91 -33.90 12.00
CA GLU A 314 -0.05 -34.67 11.08
C GLU A 314 -0.16 -36.20 11.33
N PHE A 315 -0.77 -36.61 12.45
CA PHE A 315 -0.84 -38.00 12.87
C PHE A 315 -1.68 -38.83 11.88
N THR A 316 -1.01 -39.73 11.17
CA THR A 316 -1.64 -40.55 10.12
C THR A 316 -2.42 -41.72 10.71
N LEU A 317 -3.52 -42.13 10.07
CA LEU A 317 -4.37 -43.23 10.48
C LEU A 317 -3.60 -44.57 10.69
N ASN A 318 -2.56 -44.83 9.86
CA ASN A 318 -1.72 -46.02 9.98
C ASN A 318 -0.91 -46.11 11.29
N ARG A 319 -0.78 -45.01 12.03
CA ARG A 319 -0.14 -44.94 13.36
C ARG A 319 -1.14 -45.04 14.50
N SER A 320 -2.44 -45.04 14.19
CA SER A 320 -3.48 -45.19 15.22
C SER A 320 -3.52 -46.63 15.79
N LYS A 321 -4.04 -46.76 17.01
CA LYS A 321 -4.15 -48.02 17.69
C LYS A 321 -4.96 -49.08 16.90
N ASP A 322 -6.00 -48.64 16.23
CA ASP A 322 -6.95 -49.50 15.52
C ASP A 322 -6.77 -49.49 14.00
N ALA A 323 -5.60 -49.00 13.50
CA ALA A 323 -5.28 -48.87 12.10
C ALA A 323 -5.52 -50.13 11.27
N LYS A 324 -5.11 -51.28 11.79
CA LYS A 324 -5.25 -52.58 11.11
C LYS A 324 -6.73 -53.01 10.91
N THR A 325 -7.63 -52.52 11.76
CA THR A 325 -9.05 -52.80 11.68
C THR A 325 -9.80 -51.73 10.88
N ASP A 326 -9.40 -50.47 11.00
CA ASP A 326 -10.15 -49.35 10.45
C ASP A 326 -9.77 -49.04 8.98
N ILE A 327 -8.49 -49.16 8.62
CA ILE A 327 -8.06 -48.91 7.25
C ILE A 327 -8.76 -49.82 6.22
N PRO A 328 -8.89 -51.15 6.47
CA PRO A 328 -9.61 -52.02 5.54
C PRO A 328 -11.12 -51.74 5.43
N LYS A 329 -11.70 -51.08 6.44
CA LYS A 329 -13.12 -50.72 6.47
C LYS A 329 -13.38 -49.32 5.90
N ALA A 330 -12.35 -48.47 5.81
CA ALA A 330 -12.47 -47.14 5.22
C ALA A 330 -12.77 -47.29 3.72
N LYS A 331 -13.98 -46.93 3.33
CA LYS A 331 -14.43 -46.91 1.94
C LYS A 331 -14.85 -45.46 1.66
N ASP A 332 -13.96 -44.69 1.06
CA ASP A 332 -14.29 -43.42 0.42
C ASP A 332 -14.62 -43.69 -1.04
N SER A 333 -15.83 -43.33 -1.43
CA SER A 333 -16.33 -43.41 -2.81
C SER A 333 -16.16 -42.07 -3.50
#